data_f6ec7c3601d5a67d50aded89f66ad616
#
_entry.id   f6ec7c3601d5a67d50aded89f66ad616
#
_cell.length_a   1.000
_cell.length_b   1.000
_cell.length_c   1.000
_cell.angle_alpha   90.00
_cell.angle_beta   90.00
_cell.angle_gamma   90.00
#
_symmetry.space_group_name_H-M   'P 1'
#
loop_
_entity.id
_entity.type
_entity.pdbx_description
1 polymer ?
#
loop_
_entity_poly.entity_id
_entity_poly.type
_entity_poly.pdbx_seq_one_letter_code
_entity_poly.pdbx_strand_id
1 'polypeptide(L)'
;VSDAELVLRSTRVITPEGTRAASVAVSAGKITAVLPYDTEIPAGARLEDFGDHVLLPGLVDTHVHVNDPGRTEWEGFWTATRAAAAGGITTLIDMPLNSLPPTTTVEHLRVKQQVAADKAHIDVGFWGGALPDNVKDLRPLHDAGVFGFKAFLSPSGVDEFPHLDQDQLAQSLAEIAGFGGLLIAHAEDPHHLAAAPQHGGPKYADFLASRPRGAEDTAIANLIAQAKRLGARVHVLHLSSSDALPLIRAARAEGVRVTVETCPHYLTLTAEEVPDGASEFKCCPPIREAANQDLLWEALADGTIDCVVTDHSPSTADLKTADFATAWGGISGLQLSLSAVWTEARARGYGLEDVARWMSTRTAALVGLGDKGAIEAGRDADFAVLAPDETFTVDPAGLQHRNRVTAYAGKTLYGVVKSTWLRGERIVDGGEFTQPKGSLLARPQ
;
A
#
# COMPACT_ATOMS: atom_id res chain seq x y z
N VAL A 1 8.34 27.87 -17.48
CA VAL A 1 7.79 27.23 -18.70
C VAL A 1 8.84 27.19 -19.81
N SER A 2 9.67 28.22 -19.95
CA SER A 2 10.72 28.30 -20.97
C SER A 2 11.76 27.17 -20.95
N ASP A 3 11.92 26.54 -19.78
CA ASP A 3 12.97 25.54 -19.52
C ASP A 3 12.40 24.12 -19.44
N ALA A 4 11.15 23.91 -19.87
CA ALA A 4 10.56 22.58 -19.88
C ALA A 4 11.24 21.70 -20.93
N GLU A 5 11.63 20.50 -20.52
CA GLU A 5 12.22 19.47 -21.38
C GLU A 5 11.15 18.53 -21.92
N LEU A 6 10.05 18.40 -21.17
CA LEU A 6 8.93 17.52 -21.47
C LEU A 6 7.63 18.20 -21.10
N VAL A 7 6.61 18.01 -21.93
CA VAL A 7 5.22 18.38 -21.62
C VAL A 7 4.34 17.18 -21.81
N LEU A 8 3.59 16.82 -20.77
CA LEU A 8 2.58 15.77 -20.83
C LEU A 8 1.19 16.44 -20.88
N ARG A 9 0.37 16.03 -21.83
CA ARG A 9 -0.92 16.66 -22.12
C ARG A 9 -2.04 15.64 -22.10
N SER A 10 -3.14 15.98 -21.45
CA SER A 10 -4.37 15.17 -21.47
C SER A 10 -5.61 16.06 -21.29
N THR A 11 -6.72 15.62 -21.83
CA THR A 11 -8.02 16.24 -21.55
C THR A 11 -8.50 15.97 -20.12
N ARG A 12 -7.87 15.01 -19.43
CA ARG A 12 -8.25 14.58 -18.06
C ARG A 12 -7.01 14.43 -17.17
N VAL A 13 -6.49 15.55 -16.68
CA VAL A 13 -5.39 15.58 -15.69
C VAL A 13 -5.98 15.73 -14.30
N ILE A 14 -5.66 14.81 -13.39
CA ILE A 14 -6.11 14.88 -12.00
C ILE A 14 -5.12 15.72 -11.20
N THR A 15 -5.60 16.89 -10.78
CA THR A 15 -4.85 17.87 -9.97
C THR A 15 -5.46 17.99 -8.58
N PRO A 16 -4.82 18.67 -7.61
CA PRO A 16 -5.42 18.94 -6.31
C PRO A 16 -6.74 19.71 -6.38
N GLU A 17 -6.95 20.51 -7.43
CA GLU A 17 -8.18 21.28 -7.63
C GLU A 17 -9.28 20.50 -8.38
N GLY A 18 -8.98 19.30 -8.87
CA GLY A 18 -9.91 18.45 -9.59
C GLY A 18 -9.38 18.04 -10.97
N THR A 19 -10.22 17.33 -11.72
CA THR A 19 -9.90 16.86 -13.08
C THR A 19 -10.13 17.97 -14.09
N ARG A 20 -9.13 18.24 -14.92
CA ARG A 20 -9.23 19.22 -15.99
C ARG A 20 -8.32 18.89 -17.17
N ALA A 21 -8.65 19.44 -18.34
CA ALA A 21 -7.74 19.45 -19.48
C ALA A 21 -6.53 20.33 -19.15
N ALA A 22 -5.32 19.80 -19.29
CA ALA A 22 -4.12 20.51 -18.92
C ALA A 22 -2.87 19.99 -19.67
N SER A 23 -1.85 20.81 -19.66
CA SER A 23 -0.47 20.50 -20.05
C SER A 23 0.44 20.60 -18.84
N VAL A 24 1.15 19.53 -18.51
CA VAL A 24 2.05 19.45 -17.37
C VAL A 24 3.48 19.60 -17.87
N ALA A 25 4.12 20.69 -17.49
CA ALA A 25 5.51 20.97 -17.85
C ALA A 25 6.48 20.34 -16.86
N VAL A 26 7.51 19.70 -17.36
CA VAL A 26 8.50 18.95 -16.56
C VAL A 26 9.91 19.39 -16.95
N SER A 27 10.76 19.59 -15.97
CA SER A 27 12.20 19.80 -16.12
C SER A 27 12.96 19.16 -14.96
N ALA A 28 14.08 18.53 -15.26
CA ALA A 28 14.94 17.86 -14.28
C ALA A 28 14.16 16.89 -13.34
N GLY A 29 13.20 16.18 -13.90
CA GLY A 29 12.39 15.20 -13.15
C GLY A 29 11.31 15.78 -12.24
N LYS A 30 11.11 17.10 -12.25
CA LYS A 30 10.11 17.81 -11.44
C LYS A 30 9.03 18.45 -12.30
N ILE A 31 7.82 18.50 -11.78
CA ILE A 31 6.74 19.30 -12.37
C ILE A 31 7.06 20.77 -12.13
N THR A 32 7.16 21.54 -13.20
CA THR A 32 7.44 22.98 -13.11
C THR A 32 6.18 23.83 -13.19
N ALA A 33 5.17 23.35 -13.89
CA ALA A 33 3.88 24.02 -14.00
C ALA A 33 2.78 23.07 -14.48
N VAL A 34 1.53 23.38 -14.11
CA VAL A 34 0.31 22.81 -14.67
C VAL A 34 -0.42 23.92 -15.40
N LEU A 35 -0.47 23.83 -16.71
CA LEU A 35 -0.85 24.89 -17.65
C LEU A 35 -2.17 24.57 -18.36
N PRO A 36 -2.86 25.57 -18.99
CA PRO A 36 -3.95 25.29 -19.89
C PRO A 36 -3.58 24.25 -20.96
N TYR A 37 -4.55 23.48 -21.39
CA TYR A 37 -4.36 22.37 -22.32
C TYR A 37 -3.70 22.81 -23.65
N ASP A 38 -4.11 23.93 -24.16
CA ASP A 38 -3.69 24.52 -25.44
C ASP A 38 -2.42 25.37 -25.36
N THR A 39 -1.73 25.36 -24.23
CA THR A 39 -0.46 26.09 -24.07
C THR A 39 0.53 25.71 -25.16
N GLU A 40 1.17 26.72 -25.77
CA GLU A 40 2.22 26.53 -26.77
C GLU A 40 3.41 25.78 -26.12
N ILE A 41 3.89 24.78 -26.85
CA ILE A 41 4.99 23.93 -26.38
C ILE A 41 6.31 24.68 -26.61
N PRO A 42 7.15 24.80 -25.55
CA PRO A 42 8.46 25.46 -25.72
C PRO A 42 9.31 24.79 -26.78
N ALA A 43 10.06 25.58 -27.51
CA ALA A 43 10.97 25.05 -28.53
C ALA A 43 12.01 24.12 -27.90
N GLY A 44 12.11 22.89 -28.41
CA GLY A 44 12.99 21.85 -27.90
C GLY A 44 12.38 20.93 -26.81
N ALA A 45 11.23 21.26 -26.26
CA ALA A 45 10.51 20.36 -25.36
C ALA A 45 9.82 19.23 -26.15
N ARG A 46 9.88 18.02 -25.59
CA ARG A 46 9.13 16.88 -26.11
C ARG A 46 7.67 16.96 -25.63
N LEU A 47 6.73 16.78 -26.55
CA LEU A 47 5.32 16.67 -26.23
C LEU A 47 4.89 15.19 -26.21
N GLU A 48 4.21 14.79 -25.14
CA GLU A 48 3.47 13.54 -25.04
C GLU A 48 1.99 13.87 -24.83
N ASP A 49 1.19 13.63 -25.84
CA ASP A 49 -0.27 13.89 -25.81
C ASP A 49 -1.02 12.58 -25.66
N PHE A 50 -1.71 12.43 -24.54
CA PHE A 50 -2.46 11.21 -24.18
C PHE A 50 -3.93 11.26 -24.59
N GLY A 51 -4.38 12.35 -25.21
CA GLY A 51 -5.78 12.51 -25.60
C GLY A 51 -6.71 12.41 -24.39
N ASP A 52 -7.63 11.45 -24.43
CA ASP A 52 -8.62 11.25 -23.38
C ASP A 52 -8.17 10.30 -22.27
N HIS A 53 -6.97 9.73 -22.33
CA HIS A 53 -6.45 8.95 -21.23
C HIS A 53 -6.21 9.84 -20.01
N VAL A 54 -6.51 9.33 -18.84
CA VAL A 54 -6.37 10.08 -17.59
C VAL A 54 -4.92 10.10 -17.16
N LEU A 55 -4.41 11.27 -16.83
CA LEU A 55 -3.12 11.44 -16.20
C LEU A 55 -3.32 11.57 -14.69
N LEU A 56 -2.91 10.51 -13.95
CA LEU A 56 -2.93 10.48 -12.49
C LEU A 56 -1.53 10.75 -11.93
N PRO A 57 -1.43 11.29 -10.70
CA PRO A 57 -0.17 11.19 -9.97
C PRO A 57 0.21 9.72 -9.79
N GLY A 58 1.48 9.40 -9.90
CA GLY A 58 1.96 8.06 -9.60
C GLY A 58 1.49 7.58 -8.24
N LEU A 59 1.01 6.35 -8.16
CA LEU A 59 0.51 5.79 -6.90
C LEU A 59 1.67 5.59 -5.92
N VAL A 60 1.35 5.75 -4.63
CA VAL A 60 2.26 5.52 -3.51
C VAL A 60 1.70 4.41 -2.64
N ASP A 61 2.36 3.25 -2.63
CA ASP A 61 1.92 2.09 -1.86
C ASP A 61 2.82 1.89 -0.64
N THR A 62 2.30 2.22 0.52
CA THR A 62 3.06 2.18 1.77
C THR A 62 3.02 0.83 2.48
N HIS A 63 2.41 -0.20 1.87
CA HIS A 63 2.28 -1.51 2.51
C HIS A 63 2.54 -2.64 1.51
N VAL A 64 3.80 -3.01 1.35
CA VAL A 64 4.23 -4.08 0.43
C VAL A 64 5.24 -4.98 1.12
N HIS A 65 5.06 -6.29 1.00
CA HIS A 65 6.03 -7.29 1.46
C HIS A 65 6.86 -7.78 0.27
N VAL A 66 8.06 -7.26 0.14
CA VAL A 66 8.99 -7.65 -0.94
C VAL A 66 9.73 -8.95 -0.61
N ASN A 67 9.94 -9.23 0.67
CA ASN A 67 10.51 -10.48 1.19
C ASN A 67 11.97 -10.72 0.76
N ASP A 68 12.70 -9.69 0.40
CA ASP A 68 14.08 -9.74 -0.08
C ASP A 68 14.98 -8.94 0.85
N PRO A 69 16.05 -9.50 1.37
CA PRO A 69 16.60 -10.84 1.16
C PRO A 69 15.90 -11.94 1.98
N GLY A 70 16.33 -13.17 1.77
CA GLY A 70 16.03 -14.34 2.60
C GLY A 70 14.82 -15.15 2.18
N ARG A 71 13.79 -14.51 1.59
CA ARG A 71 12.63 -15.18 0.98
C ARG A 71 12.34 -14.61 -0.42
N THR A 72 13.39 -14.40 -1.18
CA THR A 72 13.31 -13.86 -2.55
C THR A 72 12.50 -14.76 -3.48
N GLU A 73 12.41 -16.05 -3.18
CA GLU A 73 11.53 -16.98 -3.89
C GLU A 73 10.04 -16.64 -3.74
N TRP A 74 9.65 -15.87 -2.71
CA TRP A 74 8.29 -15.38 -2.54
C TRP A 74 8.01 -14.14 -3.38
N GLU A 75 8.99 -13.22 -3.54
CA GLU A 75 8.87 -12.06 -4.41
C GLU A 75 10.23 -11.53 -4.86
N GLY A 76 10.81 -10.57 -4.19
CA GLY A 76 12.04 -9.86 -4.53
C GLY A 76 11.80 -8.47 -5.11
N PHE A 77 12.81 -7.58 -4.98
CA PHE A 77 12.70 -6.19 -5.44
C PHE A 77 12.53 -6.06 -6.95
N TRP A 78 13.16 -6.93 -7.73
CA TRP A 78 13.04 -6.88 -9.18
C TRP A 78 11.59 -7.09 -9.65
N THR A 79 10.95 -8.15 -9.21
CA THR A 79 9.58 -8.50 -9.63
C THR A 79 8.53 -7.62 -8.97
N ALA A 80 8.68 -7.32 -7.67
CA ALA A 80 7.74 -6.44 -6.97
C ALA A 80 7.69 -5.05 -7.60
N THR A 81 8.84 -4.45 -7.87
CA THR A 81 8.88 -3.09 -8.45
C THR A 81 8.45 -3.06 -9.91
N ARG A 82 8.65 -4.15 -10.67
CA ARG A 82 8.06 -4.29 -12.02
C ARG A 82 6.53 -4.39 -11.95
N ALA A 83 6.01 -5.22 -11.07
CA ALA A 83 4.57 -5.37 -10.88
C ALA A 83 3.93 -4.04 -10.45
N ALA A 84 4.55 -3.35 -9.51
CA ALA A 84 4.12 -2.02 -9.06
C ALA A 84 4.09 -1.03 -10.23
N ALA A 85 5.17 -0.93 -11.00
CA ALA A 85 5.27 -0.04 -12.15
C ALA A 85 4.20 -0.37 -13.21
N ALA A 86 3.97 -1.64 -13.51
CA ALA A 86 2.93 -2.07 -14.44
C ALA A 86 1.52 -1.66 -13.96
N GLY A 87 1.31 -1.55 -12.65
CA GLY A 87 0.07 -1.12 -12.02
C GLY A 87 -0.06 0.39 -11.78
N GLY A 88 0.90 1.20 -12.24
CA GLY A 88 0.86 2.67 -12.06
C GLY A 88 1.41 3.15 -10.72
N ILE A 89 2.05 2.29 -9.95
CA ILE A 89 2.70 2.64 -8.69
C ILE A 89 4.12 3.10 -8.98
N THR A 90 4.51 4.24 -8.45
CA THR A 90 5.84 4.85 -8.65
C THR A 90 6.68 4.90 -7.37
N THR A 91 6.07 4.65 -6.23
CA THR A 91 6.75 4.56 -4.93
C THR A 91 6.11 3.45 -4.11
N LEU A 92 6.93 2.61 -3.50
CA LEU A 92 6.49 1.66 -2.49
C LEU A 92 7.34 1.76 -1.22
N ILE A 93 6.76 1.42 -0.08
CA ILE A 93 7.48 1.28 1.19
C ILE A 93 7.40 -0.18 1.61
N ASP A 94 8.57 -0.81 1.70
CA ASP A 94 8.68 -2.23 2.02
C ASP A 94 8.57 -2.49 3.53
N MET A 95 7.80 -3.51 3.90
CA MET A 95 7.61 -3.94 5.28
C MET A 95 8.86 -4.63 5.85
N PRO A 96 9.06 -4.58 7.19
CA PRO A 96 10.28 -5.08 7.82
C PRO A 96 10.37 -6.61 7.92
N LEU A 97 9.34 -7.31 7.53
CA LEU A 97 9.24 -8.79 7.50
C LEU A 97 8.66 -9.17 6.14
N ASN A 98 8.67 -10.28 5.69
CA ASN A 98 9.23 -11.61 5.93
C ASN A 98 10.67 -11.77 5.41
N SER A 99 11.37 -10.69 5.13
CA SER A 99 12.80 -10.74 4.80
C SER A 99 13.61 -11.34 5.93
N LEU A 100 14.75 -11.96 5.59
CA LEU A 100 15.72 -12.50 6.52
C LEU A 100 17.11 -11.90 6.22
N PRO A 101 17.68 -11.12 7.15
CA PRO A 101 17.12 -10.74 8.45
C PRO A 101 15.95 -9.73 8.29
N PRO A 102 15.03 -9.66 9.27
CA PRO A 102 14.02 -8.61 9.30
C PRO A 102 14.67 -7.24 9.56
N THR A 103 14.00 -6.16 9.17
CA THR A 103 14.55 -4.79 9.28
C THR A 103 14.39 -4.24 10.70
N THR A 104 15.14 -4.78 11.62
CA THR A 104 15.03 -4.51 13.07
C THR A 104 16.26 -3.85 13.69
N THR A 105 17.32 -3.67 12.92
CA THR A 105 18.54 -2.94 13.26
C THR A 105 19.02 -2.13 12.06
N VAL A 106 19.87 -1.15 12.28
CA VAL A 106 20.50 -0.37 11.19
C VAL A 106 21.33 -1.28 10.27
N GLU A 107 22.02 -2.27 10.83
CA GLU A 107 22.78 -3.25 10.03
C GLU A 107 21.87 -4.01 9.07
N HIS A 108 20.73 -4.50 9.55
CA HIS A 108 19.73 -5.22 8.73
C HIS A 108 19.10 -4.31 7.67
N LEU A 109 18.84 -3.04 8.00
CA LEU A 109 18.39 -2.05 7.03
C LEU A 109 19.39 -1.89 5.88
N ARG A 110 20.68 -1.78 6.19
CA ARG A 110 21.74 -1.63 5.18
C ARG A 110 21.85 -2.85 4.28
N VAL A 111 21.73 -4.06 4.84
CA VAL A 111 21.68 -5.31 4.05
C VAL A 111 20.55 -5.24 3.04
N LYS A 112 19.34 -4.87 3.48
CA LYS A 112 18.18 -4.75 2.59
C LYS A 112 18.37 -3.68 1.52
N GLN A 113 18.89 -2.51 1.88
CA GLN A 113 19.19 -1.42 0.95
C GLN A 113 20.18 -1.85 -0.15
N GLN A 114 21.22 -2.58 0.21
CA GLN A 114 22.20 -3.11 -0.76
C GLN A 114 21.54 -4.09 -1.74
N VAL A 115 20.64 -4.93 -1.25
CA VAL A 115 19.90 -5.88 -2.10
C VAL A 115 18.96 -5.16 -3.06
N ALA A 116 18.34 -4.07 -2.64
CA ALA A 116 17.38 -3.30 -3.44
C ALA A 116 18.02 -2.40 -4.51
N ALA A 117 19.25 -1.92 -4.28
CA ALA A 117 19.85 -0.79 -4.99
C ALA A 117 19.81 -0.88 -6.52
N ASP A 118 20.16 -2.04 -7.10
CA ASP A 118 20.24 -2.22 -8.56
C ASP A 118 19.01 -2.91 -9.16
N LYS A 119 17.97 -3.14 -8.36
CA LYS A 119 16.79 -3.91 -8.75
C LYS A 119 15.51 -3.08 -8.80
N ALA A 120 15.49 -1.92 -8.19
CA ALA A 120 14.28 -1.11 -8.03
C ALA A 120 13.89 -0.41 -9.33
N HIS A 121 12.75 -0.78 -9.92
CA HIS A 121 12.20 -0.11 -11.10
C HIS A 121 11.48 1.19 -10.73
N ILE A 122 11.02 1.30 -9.47
CA ILE A 122 10.38 2.48 -8.89
C ILE A 122 11.09 2.85 -7.60
N ASP A 123 10.72 3.99 -7.02
CA ASP A 123 11.28 4.43 -5.75
C ASP A 123 10.83 3.53 -4.59
N VAL A 124 11.75 3.20 -3.70
CA VAL A 124 11.53 2.27 -2.60
C VAL A 124 11.99 2.88 -1.28
N GLY A 125 11.09 2.91 -0.30
CA GLY A 125 11.41 3.20 1.09
C GLY A 125 11.25 1.97 1.99
N PHE A 126 11.57 2.12 3.27
CA PHE A 126 11.62 1.00 4.21
C PHE A 126 10.97 1.35 5.53
N TRP A 127 10.16 0.43 6.06
CA TRP A 127 9.72 0.42 7.44
C TRP A 127 10.73 -0.33 8.32
N GLY A 128 10.92 0.16 9.55
CA GLY A 128 11.57 -0.60 10.59
C GLY A 128 10.59 -1.51 11.34
N GLY A 129 11.12 -2.46 12.11
CA GLY A 129 10.32 -3.33 12.97
C GLY A 129 10.50 -3.00 14.44
N ALA A 130 9.40 -3.02 15.21
CA ALA A 130 9.38 -2.92 16.66
C ALA A 130 9.10 -4.30 17.27
N LEU A 131 10.09 -4.85 17.96
CA LEU A 131 10.08 -6.17 18.57
C LEU A 131 10.20 -6.07 20.10
N PRO A 132 9.92 -7.17 20.84
CA PRO A 132 10.05 -7.18 22.30
C PRO A 132 11.45 -6.78 22.81
N ASP A 133 12.49 -7.03 22.04
CA ASP A 133 13.89 -6.91 22.47
C ASP A 133 14.71 -5.86 21.72
N ASN A 134 14.10 -5.03 20.85
CA ASN A 134 14.86 -4.06 20.03
C ASN A 134 14.52 -2.58 20.30
N VAL A 135 13.98 -2.23 21.46
CA VAL A 135 13.67 -0.83 21.79
C VAL A 135 14.90 0.09 21.60
N LYS A 136 16.10 -0.38 21.91
CA LYS A 136 17.36 0.34 21.74
C LYS A 136 17.69 0.63 20.27
N ASP A 137 17.16 -0.11 19.34
CA ASP A 137 17.41 0.02 17.89
C ASP A 137 16.44 0.99 17.20
N LEU A 138 15.33 1.37 17.85
CA LEU A 138 14.29 2.19 17.24
C LEU A 138 14.80 3.59 16.86
N ARG A 139 15.48 4.27 17.78
CA ARG A 139 16.06 5.58 17.50
C ARG A 139 17.13 5.54 16.41
N PRO A 140 18.12 4.64 16.47
CA PRO A 140 19.10 4.47 15.38
C PRO A 140 18.44 4.20 14.01
N LEU A 141 17.41 3.37 13.95
CA LEU A 141 16.64 3.12 12.70
C LEU A 141 15.93 4.38 12.21
N HIS A 142 15.31 5.14 13.12
CA HIS A 142 14.68 6.42 12.78
C HIS A 142 15.69 7.39 12.16
N ASP A 143 16.84 7.54 12.78
CA ASP A 143 17.93 8.41 12.31
C ASP A 143 18.52 7.90 10.97
N ALA A 144 18.48 6.59 10.73
CA ALA A 144 18.88 5.98 9.46
C ALA A 144 17.86 6.13 8.32
N GLY A 145 16.66 6.66 8.60
CA GLY A 145 15.71 7.06 7.60
C GLY A 145 14.54 6.09 7.33
N VAL A 146 14.26 5.13 8.21
CA VAL A 146 13.01 4.37 8.10
C VAL A 146 11.79 5.27 8.29
N PHE A 147 10.68 4.96 7.62
CA PHE A 147 9.49 5.80 7.64
C PHE A 147 8.66 5.69 8.92
N GLY A 148 8.87 4.65 9.67
CA GLY A 148 8.23 4.34 10.94
C GLY A 148 8.49 2.89 11.31
N PHE A 149 7.68 2.35 12.25
CA PHE A 149 7.94 1.04 12.85
C PHE A 149 6.69 0.18 12.84
N LYS A 150 6.81 -1.02 12.27
CA LYS A 150 5.77 -2.04 12.29
C LYS A 150 5.83 -2.87 13.55
N ALA A 151 4.68 -3.08 14.19
CA ALA A 151 4.48 -4.03 15.26
C ALA A 151 3.30 -4.95 14.95
N PHE A 152 3.40 -6.20 15.41
CA PHE A 152 2.28 -7.13 15.52
C PHE A 152 1.77 -7.13 16.95
N LEU A 153 0.46 -7.16 17.15
CA LEU A 153 -0.18 -7.30 18.47
C LEU A 153 -0.68 -8.72 18.72
N SER A 154 -0.49 -9.60 17.75
CA SER A 154 -0.70 -11.04 17.80
C SER A 154 0.38 -11.74 16.97
N PRO A 155 0.57 -13.07 17.08
CA PRO A 155 1.63 -13.76 16.34
C PRO A 155 1.64 -13.45 14.85
N SER A 156 2.82 -13.08 14.33
CA SER A 156 3.00 -12.70 12.93
C SER A 156 3.03 -13.88 11.95
N GLY A 157 3.24 -15.10 12.47
CA GLY A 157 3.42 -16.29 11.66
C GLY A 157 4.87 -16.64 11.35
N VAL A 158 5.82 -15.74 11.63
CA VAL A 158 7.26 -15.99 11.46
C VAL A 158 8.00 -15.78 12.79
N ASP A 159 8.92 -16.69 13.12
CA ASP A 159 9.58 -16.70 14.43
C ASP A 159 10.52 -15.49 14.63
N GLU A 160 11.10 -15.00 13.56
CA GLU A 160 12.03 -13.86 13.59
C GLU A 160 11.35 -12.51 13.84
N PHE A 161 10.02 -12.47 13.82
CA PHE A 161 9.24 -11.24 14.04
C PHE A 161 8.13 -11.47 15.08
N PRO A 162 8.49 -11.64 16.37
CA PRO A 162 7.52 -11.84 17.43
C PRO A 162 6.67 -10.61 17.69
N HIS A 163 5.45 -10.83 18.17
CA HIS A 163 4.52 -9.75 18.52
C HIS A 163 4.83 -9.11 19.86
N LEU A 164 4.25 -7.95 20.09
CA LEU A 164 4.33 -7.21 21.35
C LEU A 164 3.10 -7.53 22.21
N ASP A 165 3.32 -7.78 23.50
CA ASP A 165 2.26 -7.67 24.50
C ASP A 165 1.98 -6.18 24.82
N GLN A 166 1.00 -5.90 25.68
CA GLN A 166 0.61 -4.52 25.98
C GLN A 166 1.71 -3.70 26.66
N ASP A 167 2.51 -4.33 27.52
CA ASP A 167 3.63 -3.66 28.21
C ASP A 167 4.76 -3.37 27.22
N GLN A 168 5.08 -4.32 26.36
CA GLN A 168 6.08 -4.17 25.29
C GLN A 168 5.66 -3.12 24.27
N LEU A 169 4.37 -3.09 23.89
CA LEU A 169 3.81 -2.04 23.04
C LEU A 169 4.00 -0.66 23.68
N ALA A 170 3.67 -0.53 24.97
CA ALA A 170 3.85 0.73 25.70
C ALA A 170 5.31 1.19 25.69
N GLN A 171 6.26 0.28 25.89
CA GLN A 171 7.69 0.60 25.88
C GLN A 171 8.17 1.08 24.50
N SER A 172 7.85 0.34 23.44
CA SER A 172 8.21 0.73 22.07
C SER A 172 7.54 2.03 21.67
N LEU A 173 6.27 2.20 22.00
CA LEU A 173 5.50 3.37 21.63
C LEU A 173 5.99 4.63 22.37
N ALA A 174 6.38 4.51 23.64
CA ALA A 174 7.00 5.60 24.40
C ALA A 174 8.30 6.08 23.78
N GLU A 175 9.17 5.15 23.36
CA GLU A 175 10.41 5.46 22.67
C GLU A 175 10.15 6.16 21.33
N ILE A 176 9.26 5.62 20.50
CA ILE A 176 8.89 6.18 19.20
C ILE A 176 8.26 7.56 19.35
N ALA A 177 7.40 7.77 20.34
CA ALA A 177 6.82 9.07 20.65
C ALA A 177 7.89 10.10 21.04
N GLY A 178 8.93 9.65 21.72
CA GLY A 178 10.03 10.50 22.17
C GLY A 178 10.81 11.18 21.03
N PHE A 179 10.81 10.61 19.84
CA PHE A 179 11.40 11.24 18.65
C PHE A 179 10.35 11.59 17.56
N GLY A 180 9.08 11.60 17.91
CA GLY A 180 8.00 12.01 16.99
C GLY A 180 7.76 11.03 15.84
N GLY A 181 8.13 9.76 16.01
CA GLY A 181 7.98 8.72 15.01
C GLY A 181 6.55 8.18 14.88
N LEU A 182 6.35 7.29 13.93
CA LEU A 182 5.08 6.63 13.63
C LEU A 182 5.18 5.14 13.92
N LEU A 183 4.25 4.59 14.72
CA LEU A 183 4.06 3.16 14.86
C LEU A 183 2.86 2.72 14.01
N ILE A 184 3.08 1.70 13.19
CA ILE A 184 2.04 1.06 12.38
C ILE A 184 1.81 -0.35 12.92
N ALA A 185 0.56 -0.77 13.08
CA ALA A 185 0.25 -2.01 13.80
C ALA A 185 -0.70 -2.93 13.04
N HIS A 186 -0.31 -4.21 12.96
CA HIS A 186 -1.24 -5.30 12.73
C HIS A 186 -2.00 -5.53 14.05
N ALA A 187 -3.25 -5.09 14.08
CA ALA A 187 -4.04 -5.01 15.31
C ALA A 187 -5.12 -6.09 15.35
N GLU A 188 -4.72 -7.26 15.79
CA GLU A 188 -5.62 -8.34 16.21
C GLU A 188 -5.27 -8.77 17.63
N ASP A 189 -6.27 -8.98 18.48
CA ASP A 189 -6.08 -9.36 19.87
C ASP A 189 -5.82 -10.86 20.01
N PRO A 190 -4.69 -11.29 20.62
CA PRO A 190 -4.34 -12.71 20.72
C PRO A 190 -5.32 -13.52 21.57
N HIS A 191 -5.96 -12.91 22.57
CA HIS A 191 -6.94 -13.60 23.40
C HIS A 191 -8.21 -13.94 22.64
N HIS A 192 -8.71 -13.02 21.81
CA HIS A 192 -9.86 -13.27 20.92
C HIS A 192 -9.54 -14.34 19.89
N LEU A 193 -8.32 -14.32 19.32
CA LEU A 193 -7.89 -15.33 18.36
C LEU A 193 -7.80 -16.73 19.00
N ALA A 194 -7.24 -16.81 20.21
CA ALA A 194 -7.13 -18.08 20.94
C ALA A 194 -8.49 -18.64 21.37
N ALA A 195 -9.46 -17.79 21.70
CA ALA A 195 -10.80 -18.19 22.11
C ALA A 195 -11.74 -18.52 20.93
N ALA A 196 -11.38 -18.12 19.70
CA ALA A 196 -12.18 -18.37 18.52
C ALA A 196 -12.12 -19.84 18.08
N PRO A 197 -13.16 -20.35 17.36
CA PRO A 197 -13.12 -21.69 16.79
C PRO A 197 -11.90 -21.90 15.88
N GLN A 198 -11.20 -23.00 16.04
CA GLN A 198 -10.02 -23.36 15.24
C GLN A 198 -10.36 -24.59 14.39
N HIS A 199 -10.99 -24.36 13.27
CA HIS A 199 -11.35 -25.42 12.31
C HIS A 199 -10.46 -25.35 11.07
N GLY A 200 -9.91 -26.49 10.69
CA GLY A 200 -9.23 -26.65 9.42
C GLY A 200 -10.19 -26.99 8.28
N GLY A 201 -9.65 -27.09 7.07
CA GLY A 201 -10.39 -27.52 5.89
C GLY A 201 -10.62 -26.43 4.84
N PRO A 202 -11.43 -26.73 3.80
CA PRO A 202 -11.55 -25.89 2.63
C PRO A 202 -12.58 -24.76 2.77
N LYS A 203 -13.35 -24.72 3.84
CA LYS A 203 -14.44 -23.74 4.01
C LYS A 203 -13.91 -22.39 4.51
N TYR A 204 -14.12 -21.34 3.70
CA TYR A 204 -13.72 -19.98 4.10
C TYR A 204 -14.47 -19.50 5.35
N ALA A 205 -15.75 -19.89 5.52
CA ALA A 205 -16.53 -19.55 6.70
C ALA A 205 -15.87 -20.00 8.02
N ASP A 206 -15.21 -21.16 8.02
CA ASP A 206 -14.49 -21.65 9.19
C ASP A 206 -13.25 -20.81 9.50
N PHE A 207 -12.51 -20.41 8.45
CA PHE A 207 -11.40 -19.49 8.59
C PHE A 207 -11.86 -18.12 9.10
N LEU A 208 -12.92 -17.57 8.54
CA LEU A 208 -13.49 -16.29 8.95
C LEU A 208 -13.90 -16.32 10.43
N ALA A 209 -14.53 -17.41 10.89
CA ALA A 209 -14.91 -17.60 12.30
C ALA A 209 -13.68 -17.67 13.23
N SER A 210 -12.54 -18.12 12.73
CA SER A 210 -11.30 -18.22 13.53
C SER A 210 -10.65 -16.86 13.80
N ARG A 211 -11.04 -15.82 13.05
CA ARG A 211 -10.51 -14.45 13.19
C ARG A 211 -11.66 -13.43 13.30
N PRO A 212 -12.35 -13.43 14.46
CA PRO A 212 -13.56 -12.62 14.63
C PRO A 212 -13.25 -11.12 14.63
N ARG A 213 -14.27 -10.32 14.32
CA ARG A 213 -14.19 -8.84 14.33
C ARG A 213 -13.70 -8.30 15.65
N GLY A 214 -14.14 -8.90 16.78
CA GLY A 214 -13.71 -8.50 18.11
C GLY A 214 -12.21 -8.54 18.33
N ALA A 215 -11.48 -9.39 17.60
CA ALA A 215 -10.01 -9.41 17.65
C ALA A 215 -9.43 -8.08 17.13
N GLU A 216 -9.91 -7.58 15.98
CA GLU A 216 -9.49 -6.26 15.48
C GLU A 216 -9.96 -5.15 16.42
N ASP A 217 -11.22 -5.13 16.78
CA ASP A 217 -11.83 -4.04 17.55
C ASP A 217 -11.13 -3.85 18.89
N THR A 218 -10.84 -4.94 19.60
CA THR A 218 -10.14 -4.89 20.90
C THR A 218 -8.69 -4.43 20.74
N ALA A 219 -7.96 -4.95 19.77
CA ALA A 219 -6.57 -4.55 19.56
C ALA A 219 -6.47 -3.08 19.15
N ILE A 220 -7.36 -2.60 18.29
CA ILE A 220 -7.44 -1.18 17.90
C ILE A 220 -7.77 -0.30 19.10
N ALA A 221 -8.73 -0.72 19.95
CA ALA A 221 -9.06 0.01 21.18
C ALA A 221 -7.84 0.15 22.10
N ASN A 222 -7.10 -0.93 22.29
CA ASN A 222 -5.90 -0.93 23.13
C ASN A 222 -4.78 -0.05 22.53
N LEU A 223 -4.59 -0.11 21.22
CA LEU A 223 -3.62 0.74 20.51
C LEU A 223 -3.96 2.23 20.67
N ILE A 224 -5.21 2.59 20.49
CA ILE A 224 -5.70 3.98 20.65
C ILE A 224 -5.52 4.44 22.11
N ALA A 225 -5.84 3.60 23.10
CA ALA A 225 -5.66 3.94 24.50
C ALA A 225 -4.19 4.22 24.85
N GLN A 226 -3.27 3.41 24.35
CA GLN A 226 -1.83 3.62 24.52
C GLN A 226 -1.35 4.89 23.80
N ALA A 227 -1.80 5.12 22.57
CA ALA A 227 -1.47 6.33 21.80
C ALA A 227 -1.94 7.60 22.53
N LYS A 228 -3.14 7.59 23.06
CA LYS A 228 -3.71 8.71 23.84
C LYS A 228 -2.87 8.96 25.10
N ARG A 229 -2.58 7.92 25.85
CA ARG A 229 -1.81 8.03 27.10
C ARG A 229 -0.39 8.54 26.88
N LEU A 230 0.27 8.15 25.79
CA LEU A 230 1.66 8.48 25.50
C LEU A 230 1.83 9.68 24.55
N GLY A 231 0.75 10.23 24.01
CA GLY A 231 0.83 11.31 23.01
C GLY A 231 1.47 10.85 21.69
N ALA A 232 1.34 9.57 21.34
CA ALA A 232 1.99 8.95 20.20
C ALA A 232 1.15 9.05 18.92
N ARG A 233 1.83 8.91 17.77
CA ARG A 233 1.21 8.75 16.46
C ARG A 233 1.16 7.26 16.11
N VAL A 234 -0.04 6.78 15.79
CA VAL A 234 -0.25 5.38 15.40
C VAL A 234 -1.04 5.29 14.11
N HIS A 235 -0.84 4.19 13.40
CA HIS A 235 -1.55 3.87 12.16
C HIS A 235 -2.05 2.43 12.22
N VAL A 236 -3.33 2.26 11.97
CA VAL A 236 -3.97 0.94 11.90
C VAL A 236 -3.78 0.41 10.49
N LEU A 237 -3.04 -0.69 10.37
CA LEU A 237 -2.81 -1.38 9.11
C LEU A 237 -4.05 -2.16 8.69
N HIS A 238 -4.26 -2.32 7.39
CA HIS A 238 -5.20 -3.24 6.74
C HIS A 238 -6.51 -3.45 7.51
N LEU A 239 -7.19 -2.36 7.86
CA LEU A 239 -8.49 -2.45 8.55
C LEU A 239 -9.47 -3.24 7.71
N SER A 240 -10.00 -4.31 8.29
CA SER A 240 -11.01 -5.18 7.70
C SER A 240 -12.37 -5.02 8.39
N SER A 241 -12.43 -4.96 9.72
CA SER A 241 -13.68 -4.84 10.48
C SER A 241 -14.24 -3.43 10.47
N SER A 242 -15.43 -3.26 9.94
CA SER A 242 -16.17 -1.99 10.02
C SER A 242 -16.62 -1.63 11.44
N ASP A 243 -16.64 -2.59 12.35
CA ASP A 243 -17.07 -2.37 13.73
C ASP A 243 -16.11 -1.46 14.52
N ALA A 244 -14.86 -1.36 14.08
CA ALA A 244 -13.87 -0.45 14.67
C ALA A 244 -14.05 1.03 14.24
N LEU A 245 -14.82 1.32 13.20
CA LEU A 245 -14.94 2.68 12.66
C LEU A 245 -15.49 3.72 13.66
N PRO A 246 -16.56 3.42 14.44
CA PRO A 246 -17.03 4.36 15.45
C PRO A 246 -15.96 4.69 16.51
N LEU A 247 -15.16 3.70 16.91
CA LEU A 247 -14.07 3.85 17.86
C LEU A 247 -12.98 4.79 17.33
N ILE A 248 -12.62 4.64 16.05
CA ILE A 248 -11.62 5.48 15.39
C ILE A 248 -12.12 6.94 15.28
N ARG A 249 -13.38 7.14 14.90
CA ARG A 249 -14.01 8.46 14.84
C ARG A 249 -14.00 9.17 16.21
N ALA A 250 -14.38 8.43 17.25
CA ALA A 250 -14.36 8.96 18.61
C ALA A 250 -12.95 9.33 19.08
N ALA A 251 -11.96 8.50 18.78
CA ALA A 251 -10.56 8.77 19.13
C ALA A 251 -10.04 10.04 18.45
N ARG A 252 -10.34 10.24 17.18
CA ARG A 252 -9.97 11.45 16.45
C ARG A 252 -10.65 12.70 17.00
N ALA A 253 -11.92 12.61 17.38
CA ALA A 253 -12.65 13.70 18.02
C ALA A 253 -12.02 14.11 19.35
N GLU A 254 -11.37 13.20 20.04
CA GLU A 254 -10.62 13.44 21.28
C GLU A 254 -9.17 13.92 21.04
N GLY A 255 -8.76 14.08 19.77
CA GLY A 255 -7.42 14.54 19.40
C GLY A 255 -6.34 13.46 19.37
N VAL A 256 -6.69 12.18 19.42
CA VAL A 256 -5.73 11.09 19.24
C VAL A 256 -5.23 11.08 17.80
N ARG A 257 -3.91 11.01 17.62
CA ARG A 257 -3.28 10.98 16.30
C ARG A 257 -3.26 9.56 15.75
N VAL A 258 -4.41 9.11 15.29
CA VAL A 258 -4.60 7.80 14.65
C VAL A 258 -5.01 7.96 13.20
N THR A 259 -4.32 7.25 12.33
CA THR A 259 -4.65 7.09 10.91
C THR A 259 -4.97 5.63 10.62
N VAL A 260 -5.65 5.38 9.52
CA VAL A 260 -6.15 4.04 9.17
C VAL A 260 -6.03 3.81 7.68
N GLU A 261 -5.57 2.62 7.29
CA GLU A 261 -5.60 2.15 5.92
C GLU A 261 -6.56 0.98 5.75
N THR A 262 -7.01 0.76 4.53
CA THR A 262 -7.62 -0.49 4.10
C THR A 262 -6.97 -0.97 2.80
N CYS A 263 -7.38 -2.12 2.30
CA CYS A 263 -6.76 -2.76 1.15
C CYS A 263 -7.77 -3.02 0.03
N PRO A 264 -7.31 -3.09 -1.24
CA PRO A 264 -8.18 -3.42 -2.36
C PRO A 264 -8.99 -4.69 -2.15
N HIS A 265 -8.42 -5.73 -1.57
CA HIS A 265 -9.12 -6.99 -1.35
C HIS A 265 -10.30 -6.88 -0.36
N TYR A 266 -10.23 -6.00 0.64
CA TYR A 266 -11.38 -5.73 1.53
C TYR A 266 -12.48 -4.91 0.83
N LEU A 267 -12.11 -4.13 -0.17
CA LEU A 267 -13.00 -3.23 -0.90
C LEU A 267 -13.65 -3.88 -2.13
N THR A 268 -13.12 -5.00 -2.61
CA THR A 268 -13.49 -5.57 -3.91
C THR A 268 -13.85 -7.06 -3.87
N LEU A 269 -13.48 -7.75 -2.79
CA LEU A 269 -13.77 -9.17 -2.58
C LEU A 269 -14.61 -9.33 -1.32
N THR A 270 -15.51 -10.32 -1.33
CA THR A 270 -16.40 -10.60 -0.19
C THR A 270 -16.26 -12.04 0.28
N ALA A 271 -16.51 -12.28 1.57
CA ALA A 271 -16.44 -13.61 2.16
C ALA A 271 -17.35 -14.62 1.48
N GLU A 272 -18.52 -14.16 1.02
CA GLU A 272 -19.55 -14.99 0.38
C GLU A 272 -19.10 -15.56 -0.96
N GLU A 273 -18.16 -14.88 -1.65
CA GLU A 273 -17.69 -15.31 -2.96
C GLU A 273 -16.47 -16.23 -2.95
N VAL A 274 -15.84 -16.42 -1.79
CA VAL A 274 -14.60 -17.21 -1.70
C VAL A 274 -14.89 -18.69 -1.94
N PRO A 275 -14.33 -19.30 -3.01
CA PRO A 275 -14.54 -20.72 -3.27
C PRO A 275 -13.89 -21.61 -2.23
N ASP A 276 -14.41 -22.82 -2.04
CA ASP A 276 -13.81 -23.83 -1.18
C ASP A 276 -12.37 -24.11 -1.61
N GLY A 277 -11.45 -24.10 -0.66
CA GLY A 277 -10.04 -24.41 -0.87
C GLY A 277 -9.23 -23.30 -1.58
N ALA A 278 -9.85 -22.17 -1.91
CA ALA A 278 -9.20 -21.04 -2.60
C ALA A 278 -8.39 -20.18 -1.63
N SER A 279 -7.28 -20.72 -1.15
CA SER A 279 -6.46 -20.05 -0.12
C SER A 279 -5.69 -18.82 -0.64
N GLU A 280 -5.69 -18.54 -1.94
CA GLU A 280 -5.28 -17.26 -2.51
C GLU A 280 -6.12 -16.08 -2.02
N PHE A 281 -7.29 -16.33 -1.44
CA PHE A 281 -8.14 -15.35 -0.75
C PHE A 281 -7.85 -15.20 0.75
N LYS A 282 -6.95 -16.03 1.30
CA LYS A 282 -6.63 -15.98 2.73
C LYS A 282 -5.72 -14.81 3.04
N CYS A 283 -6.14 -13.96 3.97
CA CYS A 283 -5.31 -12.94 4.59
C CYS A 283 -5.73 -12.71 6.05
N CYS A 284 -4.89 -12.07 6.81
CA CYS A 284 -5.14 -11.74 8.21
C CYS A 284 -4.94 -10.23 8.43
N PRO A 285 -5.97 -9.51 8.87
CA PRO A 285 -7.37 -9.92 9.11
C PRO A 285 -8.06 -10.43 7.84
N PRO A 286 -9.13 -11.24 7.98
CA PRO A 286 -9.77 -11.87 6.82
C PRO A 286 -10.65 -10.90 6.02
N ILE A 287 -10.88 -11.24 4.75
CA ILE A 287 -11.95 -10.64 3.95
C ILE A 287 -13.30 -10.99 4.60
N ARG A 288 -14.15 -9.95 4.81
CA ARG A 288 -15.42 -10.09 5.50
C ARG A 288 -16.61 -10.01 4.54
N GLU A 289 -17.81 -9.98 5.06
CA GLU A 289 -19.05 -10.04 4.32
C GLU A 289 -19.32 -8.74 3.53
N ALA A 290 -20.18 -8.83 2.52
CA ALA A 290 -20.54 -7.71 1.63
C ALA A 290 -21.06 -6.49 2.41
N ALA A 291 -21.88 -6.69 3.44
CA ALA A 291 -22.39 -5.59 4.27
C ALA A 291 -21.29 -4.82 5.00
N ASN A 292 -20.24 -5.52 5.44
CA ASN A 292 -19.04 -4.89 6.00
C ASN A 292 -18.29 -4.05 4.96
N GLN A 293 -18.17 -4.56 3.75
CA GLN A 293 -17.50 -3.85 2.64
C GLN A 293 -18.18 -2.51 2.34
N ASP A 294 -19.51 -2.45 2.33
CA ASP A 294 -20.24 -1.20 2.11
C ASP A 294 -19.88 -0.13 3.13
N LEU A 295 -19.73 -0.51 4.39
CA LEU A 295 -19.32 0.41 5.47
C LEU A 295 -17.86 0.88 5.34
N LEU A 296 -16.97 0.05 4.80
CA LEU A 296 -15.59 0.48 4.50
C LEU A 296 -15.56 1.55 3.40
N TRP A 297 -16.39 1.41 2.35
CA TRP A 297 -16.50 2.42 1.30
C TRP A 297 -17.07 3.75 1.84
N GLU A 298 -18.07 3.70 2.69
CA GLU A 298 -18.58 4.90 3.37
C GLU A 298 -17.50 5.59 4.21
N ALA A 299 -16.68 4.80 4.90
CA ALA A 299 -15.59 5.33 5.71
C ALA A 299 -14.44 5.93 4.88
N LEU A 300 -14.19 5.42 3.68
CA LEU A 300 -13.28 6.08 2.72
C LEU A 300 -13.85 7.42 2.28
N ALA A 301 -15.13 7.48 1.93
CA ALA A 301 -15.79 8.69 1.48
C ALA A 301 -15.82 9.79 2.55
N ASP A 302 -16.06 9.43 3.81
CA ASP A 302 -16.11 10.39 4.92
C ASP A 302 -14.74 10.72 5.52
N GLY A 303 -13.68 10.05 5.09
CA GLY A 303 -12.31 10.28 5.55
C GLY A 303 -11.94 9.57 6.85
N THR A 304 -12.77 8.71 7.39
CA THR A 304 -12.41 7.88 8.56
C THR A 304 -11.29 6.91 8.22
N ILE A 305 -11.35 6.26 7.05
CA ILE A 305 -10.22 5.53 6.48
C ILE A 305 -9.44 6.51 5.60
N ASP A 306 -8.16 6.65 5.88
CA ASP A 306 -7.31 7.67 5.24
C ASP A 306 -6.88 7.26 3.84
N CYS A 307 -6.53 6.01 3.61
CA CYS A 307 -5.89 5.58 2.38
C CYS A 307 -6.12 4.10 2.06
N VAL A 308 -5.77 3.73 0.83
CA VAL A 308 -5.82 2.37 0.31
C VAL A 308 -4.42 1.95 -0.14
N VAL A 309 -3.96 0.83 0.37
CA VAL A 309 -2.66 0.21 0.10
C VAL A 309 -2.83 -1.28 -0.18
N THR A 310 -1.89 -1.91 -0.87
CA THR A 310 -2.11 -3.28 -1.34
C THR A 310 -2.02 -4.33 -0.26
N ASP A 311 -1.15 -4.15 0.72
CA ASP A 311 -0.69 -5.26 1.57
C ASP A 311 -0.31 -6.48 0.71
N HIS A 312 0.39 -6.22 -0.41
CA HIS A 312 0.90 -7.28 -1.26
C HIS A 312 1.80 -8.19 -0.43
N SER A 313 1.36 -9.43 -0.23
CA SER A 313 2.03 -10.40 0.64
C SER A 313 2.07 -11.77 -0.02
N PRO A 314 2.96 -11.94 -1.00
CA PRO A 314 3.05 -13.15 -1.80
C PRO A 314 3.81 -14.27 -1.08
N SER A 315 3.58 -15.48 -1.54
CA SER A 315 4.35 -16.67 -1.22
C SER A 315 4.44 -17.59 -2.43
N THR A 316 5.25 -18.64 -2.34
CA THR A 316 5.25 -19.70 -3.36
C THR A 316 3.91 -20.44 -3.38
N ALA A 317 3.54 -20.96 -4.54
CA ALA A 317 2.22 -21.57 -4.76
C ALA A 317 1.99 -22.84 -3.90
N ASP A 318 3.05 -23.57 -3.56
CA ASP A 318 2.99 -24.77 -2.71
C ASP A 318 2.52 -24.48 -1.28
N LEU A 319 2.69 -23.24 -0.80
CA LEU A 319 2.20 -22.80 0.51
C LEU A 319 0.71 -22.45 0.51
N LYS A 320 0.10 -22.32 -0.66
CA LYS A 320 -1.35 -22.08 -0.83
C LYS A 320 -2.10 -23.40 -0.90
N THR A 321 -2.09 -24.14 0.21
CA THR A 321 -2.83 -25.41 0.32
C THR A 321 -4.34 -25.18 0.30
N ALA A 322 -5.12 -26.22 0.04
CA ALA A 322 -6.59 -26.14 0.06
C ALA A 322 -7.21 -26.07 1.47
N ASP A 323 -6.38 -26.18 2.50
CA ASP A 323 -6.78 -26.07 3.90
C ASP A 323 -6.46 -24.67 4.42
N PHE A 324 -7.48 -23.88 4.73
CA PHE A 324 -7.31 -22.52 5.23
C PHE A 324 -6.57 -22.42 6.56
N ALA A 325 -6.54 -23.48 7.38
CA ALA A 325 -5.78 -23.46 8.63
C ALA A 325 -4.26 -23.54 8.39
N THR A 326 -3.83 -24.32 7.41
CA THR A 326 -2.42 -24.58 7.13
C THR A 326 -1.84 -23.73 5.99
N ALA A 327 -2.69 -23.20 5.11
CA ALA A 327 -2.26 -22.35 4.01
C ALA A 327 -1.60 -21.08 4.52
N TRP A 328 -0.52 -20.66 3.86
CA TRP A 328 0.10 -19.36 4.15
C TRP A 328 -0.82 -18.22 3.73
N GLY A 329 -1.08 -17.28 4.63
CA GLY A 329 -1.90 -16.10 4.36
C GLY A 329 -1.16 -15.03 3.57
N GLY A 330 -1.89 -14.23 2.84
CA GLY A 330 -1.39 -13.10 2.07
C GLY A 330 -1.98 -13.05 0.66
N ILE A 331 -2.40 -11.86 0.25
CA ILE A 331 -2.99 -11.63 -1.07
C ILE A 331 -1.98 -10.94 -1.97
N SER A 332 -1.85 -11.44 -3.20
CA SER A 332 -1.00 -10.85 -4.23
C SER A 332 -1.85 -9.97 -5.14
N GLY A 333 -1.69 -8.65 -5.05
CA GLY A 333 -2.51 -7.69 -5.77
C GLY A 333 -1.79 -6.43 -6.22
N LEU A 334 -0.47 -6.38 -6.08
CA LEU A 334 0.32 -5.16 -6.33
C LEU A 334 0.11 -4.57 -7.72
N GLN A 335 0.13 -5.38 -8.76
CA GLN A 335 -0.05 -4.94 -10.15
C GLN A 335 -1.49 -4.53 -10.47
N LEU A 336 -2.46 -5.06 -9.73
CA LEU A 336 -3.89 -4.98 -10.05
C LEU A 336 -4.64 -3.95 -9.20
N SER A 337 -3.97 -3.33 -8.23
CA SER A 337 -4.63 -2.53 -7.20
C SER A 337 -5.43 -1.36 -7.74
N LEU A 338 -4.86 -0.58 -8.66
CA LEU A 338 -5.55 0.56 -9.27
C LEU A 338 -6.79 0.12 -10.03
N SER A 339 -6.67 -0.88 -10.88
CA SER A 339 -7.78 -1.39 -11.69
C SER A 339 -8.87 -2.03 -10.84
N ALA A 340 -8.49 -2.80 -9.81
CA ALA A 340 -9.45 -3.42 -8.89
C ALA A 340 -10.25 -2.36 -8.12
N VAL A 341 -9.57 -1.39 -7.51
CA VAL A 341 -10.23 -0.31 -6.77
C VAL A 341 -11.09 0.55 -7.70
N TRP A 342 -10.56 0.90 -8.88
CA TRP A 342 -11.32 1.71 -9.85
C TRP A 342 -12.59 1.00 -10.32
N THR A 343 -12.52 -0.29 -10.59
CA THR A 343 -13.68 -1.09 -11.04
C THR A 343 -14.83 -0.97 -10.04
N GLU A 344 -14.56 -1.14 -8.76
CA GLU A 344 -15.59 -1.05 -7.72
C GLU A 344 -15.96 0.40 -7.40
N ALA A 345 -15.00 1.31 -7.36
CA ALA A 345 -15.25 2.73 -7.10
C ALA A 345 -16.21 3.32 -8.15
N ARG A 346 -15.98 3.06 -9.43
CA ARG A 346 -16.86 3.56 -10.50
C ARG A 346 -18.28 3.01 -10.38
N ALA A 347 -18.41 1.73 -10.02
CA ALA A 347 -19.73 1.10 -9.82
C ALA A 347 -20.50 1.73 -8.66
N ARG A 348 -19.79 2.26 -7.66
CA ARG A 348 -20.36 2.94 -6.48
C ARG A 348 -20.49 4.46 -6.66
N GLY A 349 -20.13 5.01 -7.83
CA GLY A 349 -20.27 6.43 -8.15
C GLY A 349 -19.11 7.31 -7.67
N TYR A 350 -17.98 6.73 -7.28
CA TYR A 350 -16.76 7.49 -6.97
C TYR A 350 -15.94 7.77 -8.24
N GLY A 351 -15.26 8.90 -8.25
CA GLY A 351 -14.40 9.31 -9.37
C GLY A 351 -12.93 8.92 -9.19
N LEU A 352 -12.16 9.06 -10.27
CA LEU A 352 -10.70 8.84 -10.21
C LEU A 352 -9.99 9.86 -9.31
N GLU A 353 -10.58 11.02 -9.07
CA GLU A 353 -10.08 12.00 -8.09
C GLU A 353 -10.06 11.40 -6.66
N ASP A 354 -11.10 10.64 -6.32
CA ASP A 354 -11.18 9.95 -5.04
C ASP A 354 -10.11 8.85 -4.96
N VAL A 355 -9.97 8.05 -6.02
CA VAL A 355 -8.96 6.99 -6.10
C VAL A 355 -7.54 7.57 -5.98
N ALA A 356 -7.24 8.64 -6.70
CA ALA A 356 -5.95 9.32 -6.61
C ALA A 356 -5.68 9.87 -5.19
N ARG A 357 -6.71 10.40 -4.55
CA ARG A 357 -6.62 10.88 -3.16
C ARG A 357 -6.27 9.73 -2.20
N TRP A 358 -6.95 8.59 -2.33
CA TRP A 358 -6.75 7.44 -1.43
C TRP A 358 -5.45 6.69 -1.69
N MET A 359 -5.00 6.60 -2.94
CA MET A 359 -3.88 5.74 -3.33
C MET A 359 -2.58 6.49 -3.67
N SER A 360 -2.60 7.80 -3.72
CA SER A 360 -1.42 8.64 -4.00
C SER A 360 -1.24 9.75 -2.96
N THR A 361 -2.20 10.65 -2.85
CA THR A 361 -2.05 11.87 -2.03
C THR A 361 -1.96 11.55 -0.55
N ARG A 362 -2.88 10.76 -0.04
CA ARG A 362 -2.94 10.44 1.39
C ARG A 362 -1.90 9.44 1.85
N THR A 363 -1.51 8.51 0.99
CA THR A 363 -0.40 7.59 1.27
C THR A 363 0.94 8.33 1.32
N ALA A 364 1.19 9.23 0.39
CA ALA A 364 2.38 10.09 0.43
C ALA A 364 2.41 10.96 1.70
N ALA A 365 1.27 11.55 2.07
CA ALA A 365 1.14 12.37 3.27
C ALA A 365 1.39 11.57 4.56
N LEU A 366 0.92 10.31 4.62
CA LEU A 366 1.13 9.43 5.78
C LEU A 366 2.61 9.29 6.14
N VAL A 367 3.46 9.19 5.14
CA VAL A 367 4.90 8.98 5.30
C VAL A 367 5.73 10.26 5.11
N GLY A 368 5.07 11.41 4.97
CA GLY A 368 5.74 12.72 4.88
C GLY A 368 6.45 12.98 3.56
N LEU A 369 6.12 12.25 2.47
CA LEU A 369 6.68 12.46 1.14
C LEU A 369 5.99 13.65 0.45
N GLY A 370 6.36 14.87 0.82
CA GLY A 370 5.76 16.10 0.31
C GLY A 370 6.05 16.39 -1.16
N ASP A 371 7.00 15.71 -1.75
CA ASP A 371 7.34 15.82 -3.18
C ASP A 371 6.65 14.78 -4.08
N LYS A 372 5.79 13.94 -3.51
CA LYS A 372 5.05 12.90 -4.23
C LYS A 372 3.53 13.01 -4.00
N GLY A 373 2.76 12.27 -4.75
CA GLY A 373 1.33 12.04 -4.50
C GLY A 373 0.37 13.07 -5.10
N ALA A 374 0.85 14.05 -5.85
CA ALA A 374 -0.01 15.02 -6.55
C ALA A 374 0.64 15.56 -7.82
N ILE A 375 -0.19 15.96 -8.79
CA ILE A 375 0.25 16.69 -9.98
C ILE A 375 0.19 18.18 -9.66
N GLU A 376 1.30 18.70 -9.17
CA GLU A 376 1.44 20.07 -8.68
C GLU A 376 2.89 20.53 -8.87
N ALA A 377 3.08 21.82 -9.14
CA ALA A 377 4.43 22.37 -9.34
C ALA A 377 5.33 22.12 -8.11
N GLY A 378 6.57 21.72 -8.35
CA GLY A 378 7.57 21.40 -7.33
C GLY A 378 7.63 19.92 -6.95
N ARG A 379 6.62 19.13 -7.30
CA ARG A 379 6.60 17.69 -7.01
C ARG A 379 7.35 16.89 -8.07
N ASP A 380 7.70 15.65 -7.75
CA ASP A 380 8.28 14.71 -8.70
C ASP A 380 7.32 14.47 -9.87
N ALA A 381 7.86 14.38 -11.06
CA ALA A 381 7.10 14.07 -12.26
C ALA A 381 6.83 12.57 -12.38
N ASP A 382 6.06 12.05 -11.41
CA ASP A 382 5.64 10.66 -11.30
C ASP A 382 4.18 10.56 -11.74
N PHE A 383 3.89 9.74 -12.75
CA PHE A 383 2.55 9.65 -13.33
C PHE A 383 2.16 8.23 -13.68
N ALA A 384 0.85 7.97 -13.63
CA ALA A 384 0.21 6.83 -14.27
C ALA A 384 -0.74 7.36 -15.35
N VAL A 385 -0.66 6.78 -16.54
CA VAL A 385 -1.57 7.06 -17.65
C VAL A 385 -2.56 5.92 -17.77
N LEU A 386 -3.84 6.23 -17.58
CA LEU A 386 -4.91 5.25 -17.46
C LEU A 386 -5.97 5.43 -18.53
N ALA A 387 -6.35 4.33 -19.20
CA ALA A 387 -7.57 4.24 -20.00
C ALA A 387 -8.70 3.73 -19.09
N PRO A 388 -9.54 4.62 -18.51
CA PRO A 388 -10.41 4.24 -17.40
C PRO A 388 -11.61 3.41 -17.82
N ASP A 389 -12.00 3.46 -19.09
CA ASP A 389 -13.16 2.76 -19.63
C ASP A 389 -12.78 1.46 -20.36
N GLU A 390 -11.50 1.24 -20.63
CA GLU A 390 -11.01 -0.02 -21.17
C GLU A 390 -11.05 -1.11 -20.09
N THR A 391 -11.35 -2.33 -20.51
CA THR A 391 -11.40 -3.50 -19.64
C THR A 391 -10.36 -4.54 -20.05
N PHE A 392 -9.99 -5.38 -19.09
CA PHE A 392 -9.20 -6.57 -19.34
C PHE A 392 -9.64 -7.68 -18.37
N THR A 393 -9.45 -8.93 -18.79
CA THR A 393 -9.64 -10.09 -17.92
C THR A 393 -8.29 -10.46 -17.32
N VAL A 394 -8.24 -10.62 -16.00
CA VAL A 394 -7.00 -10.95 -15.30
C VAL A 394 -6.56 -12.36 -15.66
N ASP A 395 -5.43 -12.44 -16.37
CA ASP A 395 -4.70 -13.67 -16.62
C ASP A 395 -3.46 -13.69 -15.72
N PRO A 396 -3.34 -14.63 -14.78
CA PRO A 396 -2.17 -14.74 -13.92
C PRO A 396 -0.85 -14.83 -14.70
N ALA A 397 -0.86 -15.42 -15.90
CA ALA A 397 0.34 -15.53 -16.74
C ALA A 397 0.91 -14.15 -17.18
N GLY A 398 0.07 -13.12 -17.24
CA GLY A 398 0.45 -11.75 -17.59
C GLY A 398 0.98 -10.92 -16.44
N LEU A 399 0.97 -11.44 -15.20
CA LEU A 399 1.46 -10.71 -14.03
C LEU A 399 2.98 -10.68 -13.98
N GLN A 400 3.52 -9.57 -13.49
CA GLN A 400 4.95 -9.38 -13.26
C GLN A 400 5.41 -9.92 -11.90
N HIS A 401 4.47 -10.29 -11.02
CA HIS A 401 4.77 -10.95 -9.74
C HIS A 401 5.62 -12.20 -9.95
N ARG A 402 6.52 -12.48 -9.03
CA ARG A 402 7.32 -13.72 -9.08
C ARG A 402 6.44 -14.96 -9.04
N ASN A 403 5.48 -14.99 -8.14
CA ASN A 403 4.48 -16.04 -8.02
C ASN A 403 3.15 -15.54 -8.60
N ARG A 404 2.72 -16.15 -9.68
CA ARG A 404 1.56 -15.70 -10.46
C ARG A 404 0.26 -16.29 -9.95
N VAL A 405 0.05 -16.18 -8.65
CA VAL A 405 -1.16 -16.60 -7.95
C VAL A 405 -1.88 -15.35 -7.46
N THR A 406 -3.16 -15.20 -7.81
CA THR A 406 -3.96 -14.05 -7.41
C THR A 406 -5.41 -14.41 -7.21
N ALA A 407 -6.05 -13.80 -6.20
CA ALA A 407 -7.48 -13.89 -5.96
C ALA A 407 -8.32 -13.24 -7.09
N TYR A 408 -7.71 -12.42 -7.93
CA TYR A 408 -8.38 -11.73 -9.04
C TYR A 408 -8.38 -12.52 -10.35
N ALA A 409 -7.81 -13.71 -10.41
CA ALA A 409 -7.74 -14.52 -11.63
C ALA A 409 -9.12 -14.68 -12.29
N GLY A 410 -9.21 -14.41 -13.58
CA GLY A 410 -10.45 -14.50 -14.36
C GLY A 410 -11.45 -13.37 -14.17
N LYS A 411 -11.18 -12.42 -13.27
CA LYS A 411 -12.05 -11.23 -13.10
C LYS A 411 -11.80 -10.23 -14.23
N THR A 412 -12.88 -9.59 -14.68
CA THR A 412 -12.81 -8.47 -15.62
C THR A 412 -12.74 -7.17 -14.84
N LEU A 413 -11.67 -6.41 -15.06
CA LEU A 413 -11.43 -5.14 -14.40
C LEU A 413 -11.46 -3.99 -15.40
N TYR A 414 -11.91 -2.82 -14.95
CA TYR A 414 -11.82 -1.56 -15.66
C TYR A 414 -10.51 -0.85 -15.31
N GLY A 415 -10.01 -0.09 -16.29
CA GLY A 415 -8.82 0.73 -16.11
C GLY A 415 -7.54 0.01 -16.53
N VAL A 416 -7.12 0.26 -17.75
CA VAL A 416 -5.87 -0.26 -18.30
C VAL A 416 -4.78 0.79 -18.14
N VAL A 417 -3.73 0.46 -17.41
CA VAL A 417 -2.54 1.32 -17.29
C VAL A 417 -1.77 1.27 -18.60
N LYS A 418 -1.72 2.38 -19.32
CA LYS A 418 -1.04 2.49 -20.63
C LYS A 418 0.44 2.74 -20.49
N SER A 419 0.83 3.62 -19.58
CA SER A 419 2.23 3.91 -19.27
C SER A 419 2.39 4.40 -17.84
N THR A 420 3.61 4.26 -17.32
CA THR A 420 3.99 4.74 -16.00
C THR A 420 5.28 5.54 -16.13
N TRP A 421 5.33 6.66 -15.43
CA TRP A 421 6.41 7.64 -15.52
C TRP A 421 7.01 7.89 -14.14
N LEU A 422 8.31 7.88 -14.05
CA LEU A 422 9.08 8.15 -12.83
C LEU A 422 10.05 9.31 -13.10
N ARG A 423 9.87 10.40 -12.38
CA ARG A 423 10.67 11.63 -12.54
C ARG A 423 10.84 12.05 -14.01
N GLY A 424 9.72 12.05 -14.74
CA GLY A 424 9.68 12.46 -16.15
C GLY A 424 10.22 11.44 -17.15
N GLU A 425 10.64 10.26 -16.71
CA GLU A 425 11.01 9.16 -17.58
C GLU A 425 9.89 8.11 -17.67
N ARG A 426 9.56 7.71 -18.89
CA ARG A 426 8.60 6.62 -19.12
C ARG A 426 9.29 5.30 -18.80
N ILE A 427 8.92 4.67 -17.68
CA ILE A 427 9.52 3.42 -17.22
C ILE A 427 8.74 2.18 -17.67
N VAL A 428 7.46 2.34 -17.99
CA VAL A 428 6.59 1.29 -18.56
C VAL A 428 5.80 1.89 -19.71
N ASP A 429 5.75 1.18 -20.83
CA ASP A 429 4.96 1.55 -22.01
C ASP A 429 4.38 0.27 -22.64
N GLY A 430 3.05 0.10 -22.59
CA GLY A 430 2.38 -1.06 -23.21
C GLY A 430 2.90 -2.42 -22.74
N GLY A 431 3.40 -2.53 -21.52
CA GLY A 431 3.98 -3.76 -20.95
C GLY A 431 5.49 -3.93 -21.18
N GLU A 432 6.12 -3.01 -21.87
CA GLU A 432 7.59 -2.95 -21.99
C GLU A 432 8.20 -2.10 -20.87
N PHE A 433 9.35 -2.53 -20.35
CA PHE A 433 10.00 -1.91 -19.20
C PHE A 433 11.39 -1.40 -19.56
N THR A 434 11.77 -0.27 -18.96
CA THR A 434 13.18 0.18 -18.97
C THR A 434 14.00 -0.63 -17.96
N GLN A 435 15.32 -0.38 -17.95
CA GLN A 435 16.17 -0.83 -16.82
C GLN A 435 15.71 -0.14 -15.53
N PRO A 436 16.02 -0.73 -14.35
CA PRO A 436 15.68 -0.13 -13.07
C PRO A 436 16.18 1.31 -12.93
N LYS A 437 15.27 2.21 -12.54
CA LYS A 437 15.55 3.66 -12.39
C LYS A 437 15.13 4.22 -11.04
N GLY A 438 14.60 3.36 -10.17
CA GLY A 438 14.15 3.73 -8.84
C GLY A 438 15.30 4.12 -7.93
N SER A 439 14.99 5.01 -7.00
CA SER A 439 15.90 5.46 -5.93
C SER A 439 15.46 4.85 -4.61
N LEU A 440 16.41 4.64 -3.70
CA LEU A 440 16.11 4.27 -2.33
C LEU A 440 15.82 5.55 -1.55
N LEU A 441 14.66 5.57 -0.89
CA LEU A 441 14.16 6.73 -0.18
C LEU A 441 14.46 6.63 1.32
N ALA A 442 14.74 7.79 1.93
CA ALA A 442 14.77 7.95 3.37
C ALA A 442 13.63 8.89 3.79
N ARG A 443 13.15 8.71 5.02
CA ARG A 443 12.17 9.60 5.63
C ARG A 443 12.69 11.04 5.60
N PRO A 444 11.89 12.02 5.14
CA PRO A 444 12.26 13.43 5.23
C PRO A 444 12.51 13.85 6.69
N GLN A 445 13.51 14.70 6.90
CA GLN A 445 13.89 15.21 8.23
C GLN A 445 12.93 16.29 8.72
#